data_b6f2ddc56729c22090b8a05f548adc05
#
_entry.id   b6f2ddc56729c22090b8a05f548adc05
#
_cell.length_a   1.000
_cell.length_b   1.000
_cell.length_c   1.000
_cell.angle_alpha   90.00
_cell.angle_beta   90.00
_cell.angle_gamma   90.00
#
_symmetry.space_group_name_H-M   'P 1'
#
loop_
_entity.id
_entity.type
_entity.pdbx_description
1 polymer ?
#
loop_
_entity_poly.entity_id
_entity_poly.type
_entity_poly.pdbx_seq_one_letter_code
_entity_poly.pdbx_strand_id
1 'polypeptide(L)'
;MSIPYSSLKQVPLSYASCSIGCTPTDILPSRLQAISEAGFSGIELSFPDILAYGKHLTGQEIAADDYPAILSVASNIRKRCEENGLKIMMLQPFSNLEGWPKGSTEREEAFARATGWMEIMNVVGTDLLQVGATDTPAEKINLDREHIVSDLRLLCDLLAKRNYRLAYENWCWSTHAPGWKEVWEIVKAVDRPNCGLCLDTFQTAGSEWGDPTTESGLIESVSRDELRKRFDASLEELANTVPAEKIYLLQVSDAYKVSPPLEDKTIDGLRPRGRWSHDYRPMPYEGDVAKAVLRTGFRGWFSMEIFDSGPRGTGKKYELGSYAAKAMDRMQKFLKNCATD
;
A
#
# COMPACT_ATOMS: atom_id res chain seq x y z
N MET A 1 -4.08 11.59 -23.50
CA MET A 1 -4.75 10.35 -23.96
C MET A 1 -6.13 10.32 -23.32
N SER A 2 -7.21 10.07 -24.07
CA SER A 2 -8.58 9.95 -23.53
C SER A 2 -8.68 8.68 -22.68
N ILE A 3 -9.43 8.74 -21.58
CA ILE A 3 -9.67 7.61 -20.65
C ILE A 3 -11.19 7.33 -20.66
N PRO A 4 -11.69 6.52 -21.62
CA PRO A 4 -13.13 6.28 -21.71
C PRO A 4 -13.62 5.48 -20.50
N TYR A 5 -14.75 5.89 -19.91
CA TYR A 5 -15.31 5.22 -18.73
C TYR A 5 -15.60 3.72 -18.97
N SER A 6 -15.90 3.35 -20.20
CA SER A 6 -16.11 1.93 -20.58
C SER A 6 -14.87 1.07 -20.27
N SER A 7 -13.65 1.60 -20.44
CA SER A 7 -12.40 0.89 -20.12
C SER A 7 -12.17 0.75 -18.62
N LEU A 8 -12.76 1.61 -17.80
CA LEU A 8 -12.61 1.60 -16.34
C LEU A 8 -13.59 0.66 -15.64
N LYS A 9 -14.71 0.33 -16.27
CA LYS A 9 -15.69 -0.62 -15.72
C LYS A 9 -15.16 -2.04 -15.58
N GLN A 10 -14.08 -2.37 -16.27
CA GLN A 10 -13.50 -3.71 -16.29
C GLN A 10 -12.23 -3.85 -15.44
N VAL A 11 -11.75 -2.74 -14.83
CA VAL A 11 -10.60 -2.85 -13.94
C VAL A 11 -10.94 -3.71 -12.73
N PRO A 12 -10.06 -4.64 -12.33
CA PRO A 12 -10.30 -5.47 -11.17
C PRO A 12 -10.19 -4.63 -9.89
N LEU A 13 -11.14 -4.85 -8.96
CA LEU A 13 -11.23 -4.10 -7.72
C LEU A 13 -10.90 -4.98 -6.52
N SER A 14 -10.02 -4.51 -5.66
CA SER A 14 -9.62 -5.15 -4.42
C SER A 14 -9.77 -4.21 -3.21
N TYR A 15 -9.65 -4.80 -2.03
CA TYR A 15 -9.71 -4.09 -0.75
C TYR A 15 -8.58 -4.57 0.14
N ALA A 16 -7.86 -3.68 0.79
CA ALA A 16 -6.85 -4.08 1.77
C ALA A 16 -7.56 -4.62 3.03
N SER A 17 -7.20 -5.82 3.47
CA SER A 17 -7.89 -6.51 4.57
C SER A 17 -7.82 -5.74 5.89
N CYS A 18 -6.76 -4.94 6.08
CA CYS A 18 -6.57 -4.06 7.26
C CYS A 18 -7.38 -2.76 7.19
N SER A 19 -7.98 -2.44 6.05
CA SER A 19 -8.66 -1.16 5.81
C SER A 19 -10.15 -1.17 6.18
N ILE A 20 -10.64 -2.24 6.76
CA ILE A 20 -12.03 -2.41 7.21
C ILE A 20 -12.08 -3.13 8.56
N GLY A 21 -13.05 -2.77 9.38
CA GLY A 21 -13.21 -3.23 10.75
C GLY A 21 -12.91 -2.10 11.75
N CYS A 22 -13.76 -1.94 12.74
CA CYS A 22 -13.65 -0.88 13.75
C CYS A 22 -13.84 -1.39 15.18
N THR A 23 -14.09 -2.68 15.34
CA THR A 23 -14.25 -3.33 16.65
C THR A 23 -13.46 -4.65 16.73
N PRO A 24 -13.11 -5.12 17.92
CA PRO A 24 -12.42 -6.42 18.06
C PRO A 24 -13.24 -7.62 17.54
N THR A 25 -14.55 -7.46 17.39
CA THR A 25 -15.45 -8.50 16.85
C THR A 25 -15.48 -8.53 15.31
N ASP A 26 -14.91 -7.53 14.66
CA ASP A 26 -14.77 -7.48 13.20
C ASP A 26 -13.59 -8.34 12.77
N ILE A 27 -13.68 -9.66 13.00
CA ILE A 27 -12.64 -10.62 12.65
C ILE A 27 -12.47 -10.78 11.15
N LEU A 28 -11.32 -11.25 10.71
CA LEU A 28 -11.00 -11.34 9.28
C LEU A 28 -12.06 -12.05 8.44
N PRO A 29 -12.66 -13.21 8.82
CA PRO A 29 -13.74 -13.82 8.03
C PRO A 29 -14.93 -12.90 7.80
N SER A 30 -15.36 -12.15 8.80
CA SER A 30 -16.50 -11.21 8.66
C SER A 30 -16.15 -10.04 7.73
N ARG A 31 -14.89 -9.56 7.77
CA ARG A 31 -14.40 -8.54 6.83
C ARG A 31 -14.38 -9.07 5.40
N LEU A 32 -13.87 -10.29 5.18
CA LEU A 32 -13.83 -10.93 3.85
C LEU A 32 -15.24 -11.10 3.27
N GLN A 33 -16.20 -11.53 4.07
CA GLN A 33 -17.58 -11.65 3.66
C GLN A 33 -18.15 -10.28 3.23
N ALA A 34 -17.98 -9.24 4.04
CA ALA A 34 -18.47 -7.88 3.73
C ALA A 34 -17.83 -7.32 2.45
N ILE A 35 -16.53 -7.54 2.22
CA ILE A 35 -15.80 -7.13 1.03
C ILE A 35 -16.36 -7.83 -0.21
N SER A 36 -16.59 -9.15 -0.14
CA SER A 36 -17.16 -9.94 -1.23
C SER A 36 -18.58 -9.52 -1.55
N GLU A 37 -19.47 -9.42 -0.56
CA GLU A 37 -20.85 -9.00 -0.72
C GLU A 37 -20.99 -7.59 -1.31
N ALA A 38 -20.02 -6.71 -1.05
CA ALA A 38 -19.93 -5.39 -1.67
C ALA A 38 -19.52 -5.42 -3.15
N GLY A 39 -19.05 -6.57 -3.67
CA GLY A 39 -18.69 -6.77 -5.07
C GLY A 39 -17.21 -6.57 -5.41
N PHE A 40 -16.31 -6.48 -4.43
CA PHE A 40 -14.88 -6.57 -4.67
C PHE A 40 -14.51 -8.01 -5.06
N SER A 41 -13.51 -8.17 -5.94
CA SER A 41 -13.08 -9.47 -6.45
C SER A 41 -11.72 -9.92 -5.91
N GLY A 42 -11.07 -9.10 -5.11
CA GLY A 42 -9.79 -9.44 -4.49
C GLY A 42 -9.51 -8.68 -3.20
N ILE A 43 -8.47 -9.15 -2.52
CA ILE A 43 -7.92 -8.47 -1.34
C ILE A 43 -6.40 -8.33 -1.43
N GLU A 44 -5.89 -7.29 -0.79
CA GLU A 44 -4.52 -7.28 -0.28
C GLU A 44 -4.56 -7.91 1.11
N LEU A 45 -3.78 -8.96 1.31
CA LEU A 45 -3.72 -9.61 2.62
C LEU A 45 -2.66 -8.93 3.49
N SER A 46 -3.10 -8.35 4.59
CA SER A 46 -2.19 -7.74 5.57
C SER A 46 -1.61 -8.80 6.50
N PHE A 47 -0.29 -8.77 6.69
CA PHE A 47 0.40 -9.67 7.62
C PHE A 47 -0.09 -9.52 9.08
N PRO A 48 -0.31 -8.32 9.64
CA PRO A 48 -0.95 -8.15 10.93
C PRO A 48 -2.30 -8.85 11.06
N ASP A 49 -3.10 -8.89 9.98
CA ASP A 49 -4.39 -9.60 10.01
C ASP A 49 -4.23 -11.12 10.08
N ILE A 50 -3.15 -11.68 9.53
CA ILE A 50 -2.81 -13.10 9.69
C ILE A 50 -2.57 -13.41 11.16
N LEU A 51 -1.76 -12.58 11.82
CA LEU A 51 -1.43 -12.77 13.26
C LEU A 51 -2.68 -12.58 14.14
N ALA A 52 -3.46 -11.53 13.89
CA ALA A 52 -4.68 -11.25 14.64
C ALA A 52 -5.74 -12.36 14.47
N TYR A 53 -5.88 -12.90 13.26
CA TYR A 53 -6.76 -14.03 13.02
C TYR A 53 -6.25 -15.32 13.62
N GLY A 54 -4.93 -15.53 13.62
CA GLY A 54 -4.29 -16.63 14.31
C GLY A 54 -4.56 -16.61 15.82
N LYS A 55 -4.42 -15.45 16.46
CA LYS A 55 -4.81 -15.25 17.85
C LYS A 55 -6.29 -15.58 18.09
N HIS A 56 -7.18 -15.15 17.18
CA HIS A 56 -8.61 -15.48 17.28
C HIS A 56 -8.86 -17.00 17.23
N LEU A 57 -8.15 -17.72 16.35
CA LEU A 57 -8.33 -19.18 16.19
C LEU A 57 -7.76 -19.99 17.35
N THR A 58 -6.65 -19.55 17.92
CA THR A 58 -5.89 -20.33 18.93
C THR A 58 -6.11 -19.85 20.37
N GLY A 59 -6.62 -18.64 20.54
CA GLY A 59 -6.68 -17.96 21.82
C GLY A 59 -5.33 -17.44 22.36
N GLN A 60 -4.24 -17.56 21.56
CA GLN A 60 -2.89 -17.16 21.94
C GLN A 60 -2.25 -16.29 20.87
N GLU A 61 -1.36 -15.36 21.26
CA GLU A 61 -0.55 -14.60 20.33
C GLU A 61 0.37 -15.55 19.53
N ILE A 62 0.48 -15.30 18.23
CA ILE A 62 1.42 -15.97 17.35
C ILE A 62 2.61 -15.02 17.12
N ALA A 63 3.82 -15.51 17.38
CA ALA A 63 5.03 -14.74 17.12
C ALA A 63 5.19 -14.52 15.58
N ALA A 64 5.71 -13.36 15.20
CA ALA A 64 5.84 -12.98 13.79
C ALA A 64 6.84 -13.85 12.99
N ASP A 65 7.60 -14.67 13.64
CA ASP A 65 8.57 -15.64 13.12
C ASP A 65 8.18 -17.10 13.36
N ASP A 66 7.02 -17.36 13.98
CA ASP A 66 6.45 -18.73 14.09
C ASP A 66 5.77 -19.13 12.77
N TYR A 67 6.60 -19.38 11.75
CA TYR A 67 6.10 -19.73 10.42
C TYR A 67 5.22 -20.99 10.39
N PRO A 68 5.48 -22.07 11.15
CA PRO A 68 4.56 -23.22 11.20
C PRO A 68 3.14 -22.83 11.61
N ALA A 69 2.98 -22.03 12.67
CA ALA A 69 1.67 -21.54 13.09
C ALA A 69 1.06 -20.58 12.06
N ILE A 70 1.86 -19.63 11.53
CA ILE A 70 1.43 -18.66 10.51
C ILE A 70 0.93 -19.38 9.25
N LEU A 71 1.62 -20.41 8.74
CA LEU A 71 1.23 -21.15 7.55
C LEU A 71 -0.09 -21.91 7.75
N SER A 72 -0.35 -22.43 8.94
CA SER A 72 -1.64 -23.04 9.28
C SER A 72 -2.77 -22.03 9.21
N VAL A 73 -2.57 -20.82 9.75
CA VAL A 73 -3.54 -19.71 9.67
C VAL A 73 -3.71 -19.25 8.22
N ALA A 74 -2.63 -19.10 7.47
CA ALA A 74 -2.63 -18.70 6.06
C ALA A 74 -3.45 -19.67 5.18
N SER A 75 -3.33 -20.98 5.44
CA SER A 75 -4.15 -21.99 4.76
C SER A 75 -5.65 -21.81 5.04
N ASN A 76 -6.01 -21.50 6.28
CA ASN A 76 -7.41 -21.20 6.64
C ASN A 76 -7.90 -19.91 5.95
N ILE A 77 -7.08 -18.86 5.93
CA ILE A 77 -7.40 -17.60 5.24
C ILE A 77 -7.65 -17.84 3.75
N ARG A 78 -6.77 -18.60 3.08
CA ARG A 78 -6.95 -18.96 1.67
C ARG A 78 -8.31 -19.59 1.44
N LYS A 79 -8.68 -20.60 2.24
CA LYS A 79 -9.99 -21.26 2.15
C LYS A 79 -11.14 -20.26 2.31
N ARG A 80 -11.05 -19.34 3.29
CA ARG A 80 -12.06 -18.30 3.49
C ARG A 80 -12.18 -17.35 2.30
N CYS A 81 -11.07 -16.99 1.67
CA CYS A 81 -11.10 -16.17 0.45
C CYS A 81 -11.74 -16.94 -0.71
N GLU A 82 -11.40 -18.22 -0.91
CA GLU A 82 -12.01 -19.08 -1.95
C GLU A 82 -13.52 -19.23 -1.74
N GLU A 83 -13.99 -19.47 -0.50
CA GLU A 83 -15.41 -19.56 -0.14
C GLU A 83 -16.17 -18.26 -0.46
N ASN A 84 -15.50 -17.10 -0.39
CA ASN A 84 -16.06 -15.79 -0.69
C ASN A 84 -15.79 -15.32 -2.13
N GLY A 85 -15.16 -16.14 -2.99
CA GLY A 85 -14.83 -15.75 -4.35
C GLY A 85 -13.79 -14.62 -4.46
N LEU A 86 -12.97 -14.41 -3.42
CA LEU A 86 -11.96 -13.37 -3.35
C LEU A 86 -10.58 -13.91 -3.74
N LYS A 87 -9.90 -13.22 -4.66
CA LYS A 87 -8.49 -13.48 -4.94
C LYS A 87 -7.59 -12.76 -3.94
N ILE A 88 -6.64 -13.46 -3.33
CA ILE A 88 -5.55 -12.81 -2.59
C ILE A 88 -4.54 -12.33 -3.64
N MET A 89 -4.57 -11.03 -3.94
CA MET A 89 -3.79 -10.50 -5.05
C MET A 89 -2.39 -10.04 -4.63
N MET A 90 -2.16 -9.77 -3.34
CA MET A 90 -0.89 -9.29 -2.79
C MET A 90 -0.78 -9.60 -1.31
N LEU A 91 0.44 -9.88 -0.84
CA LEU A 91 0.79 -9.91 0.59
C LEU A 91 1.52 -8.60 0.95
N GLN A 92 1.10 -7.96 2.06
CA GLN A 92 1.61 -6.64 2.49
C GLN A 92 1.52 -6.46 4.02
N PRO A 93 2.12 -5.40 4.62
CA PRO A 93 3.24 -4.65 4.13
C PRO A 93 4.56 -5.31 4.52
N PHE A 94 5.48 -5.52 3.59
CA PHE A 94 6.84 -5.94 3.92
C PHE A 94 7.71 -4.70 4.08
N SER A 95 8.14 -4.41 5.30
CA SER A 95 8.90 -3.20 5.66
C SER A 95 10.35 -3.50 6.01
N ASN A 96 11.19 -2.45 5.97
CA ASN A 96 12.55 -2.48 6.51
C ASN A 96 13.39 -3.63 5.93
N LEU A 97 13.38 -3.77 4.60
CA LEU A 97 14.22 -4.74 3.90
C LEU A 97 15.62 -4.17 3.61
N GLU A 98 15.62 -3.04 2.89
CA GLU A 98 16.81 -2.50 2.24
C GLU A 98 17.57 -1.48 3.10
N GLY A 99 18.85 -1.35 2.79
CA GLY A 99 19.73 -0.34 3.37
C GLY A 99 20.56 -0.80 4.56
N TRP A 100 20.30 -1.93 5.16
CA TRP A 100 21.09 -2.44 6.27
C TRP A 100 22.55 -2.68 5.87
N PRO A 101 23.55 -2.40 6.72
CA PRO A 101 24.94 -2.65 6.42
C PRO A 101 25.20 -4.11 5.97
N LYS A 102 26.07 -4.31 4.98
CA LYS A 102 26.44 -5.65 4.55
C LYS A 102 27.07 -6.44 5.70
N GLY A 103 26.54 -7.66 5.95
CA GLY A 103 26.98 -8.55 7.03
C GLY A 103 26.42 -8.17 8.40
N SER A 104 25.48 -7.23 8.49
CA SER A 104 24.77 -6.97 9.74
C SER A 104 23.69 -8.01 10.02
N THR A 105 23.43 -8.24 11.29
CA THR A 105 22.36 -9.16 11.75
C THR A 105 20.99 -8.73 11.22
N GLU A 106 20.72 -7.43 11.22
CA GLU A 106 19.45 -6.87 10.74
C GLU A 106 19.21 -7.18 9.25
N ARG A 107 20.28 -7.14 8.44
CA ARG A 107 20.18 -7.52 7.03
C ARG A 107 19.90 -9.00 6.85
N GLU A 108 20.58 -9.86 7.59
CA GLU A 108 20.38 -11.31 7.56
C GLU A 108 18.96 -11.66 8.01
N GLU A 109 18.46 -11.06 9.08
CA GLU A 109 17.10 -11.21 9.57
C GLU A 109 16.04 -10.72 8.55
N ALA A 110 16.28 -9.59 7.86
CA ALA A 110 15.37 -9.08 6.84
C ALA A 110 15.22 -10.10 5.68
N PHE A 111 16.30 -10.71 5.21
CA PHE A 111 16.25 -11.73 4.16
C PHE A 111 15.73 -13.08 4.63
N ALA A 112 16.00 -13.46 5.88
CA ALA A 112 15.37 -14.64 6.50
C ALA A 112 13.86 -14.47 6.60
N ARG A 113 13.40 -13.29 7.04
CA ARG A 113 11.99 -12.91 7.07
C ARG A 113 11.36 -12.95 5.66
N ALA A 114 12.04 -12.42 4.65
CA ALA A 114 11.56 -12.50 3.27
C ALA A 114 11.35 -13.95 2.81
N THR A 115 12.24 -14.85 3.18
CA THR A 115 12.11 -16.28 2.88
C THR A 115 10.86 -16.88 3.55
N GLY A 116 10.60 -16.57 4.81
CA GLY A 116 9.38 -16.99 5.51
C GLY A 116 8.11 -16.44 4.86
N TRP A 117 8.13 -15.18 4.42
CA TRP A 117 7.00 -14.59 3.72
C TRP A 117 6.74 -15.23 2.34
N MET A 118 7.77 -15.70 1.65
CA MET A 118 7.59 -16.48 0.42
C MET A 118 6.85 -17.81 0.66
N GLU A 119 7.01 -18.44 1.83
CA GLU A 119 6.20 -19.61 2.21
C GLU A 119 4.73 -19.21 2.46
N ILE A 120 4.49 -18.07 3.11
CA ILE A 120 3.12 -17.54 3.28
C ILE A 120 2.49 -17.30 1.92
N MET A 121 3.19 -16.63 0.99
CA MET A 121 2.72 -16.38 -0.38
C MET A 121 2.34 -17.66 -1.11
N ASN A 122 3.15 -18.71 -0.96
CA ASN A 122 2.86 -20.03 -1.53
C ASN A 122 1.55 -20.62 -1.00
N VAL A 123 1.35 -20.57 0.31
CA VAL A 123 0.15 -21.11 0.98
C VAL A 123 -1.10 -20.30 0.62
N VAL A 124 -1.03 -18.98 0.65
CA VAL A 124 -2.19 -18.13 0.32
C VAL A 124 -2.46 -18.05 -1.19
N GLY A 125 -1.50 -18.46 -2.04
CA GLY A 125 -1.66 -18.49 -3.48
C GLY A 125 -1.53 -17.13 -4.16
N THR A 126 -0.70 -16.23 -3.61
CA THR A 126 -0.35 -14.96 -4.27
C THR A 126 1.07 -14.97 -4.83
N ASP A 127 1.30 -14.27 -5.91
CA ASP A 127 2.60 -14.10 -6.53
C ASP A 127 3.20 -12.71 -6.32
N LEU A 128 2.52 -11.82 -5.59
CA LEU A 128 2.91 -10.43 -5.44
C LEU A 128 3.21 -10.09 -3.98
N LEU A 129 4.43 -9.60 -3.73
CA LEU A 129 4.88 -9.05 -2.46
C LEU A 129 4.97 -7.52 -2.56
N GLN A 130 4.26 -6.79 -1.71
CA GLN A 130 4.49 -5.36 -1.56
C GLN A 130 5.63 -5.12 -0.58
N VAL A 131 6.57 -4.27 -0.98
CA VAL A 131 7.70 -3.80 -0.17
C VAL A 131 7.64 -2.29 -0.05
N GLY A 132 7.45 -1.79 1.16
CA GLY A 132 7.47 -0.37 1.45
C GLY A 132 8.91 0.16 1.54
N ALA A 133 9.18 1.29 0.90
CA ALA A 133 10.47 1.97 1.00
C ALA A 133 10.77 2.31 2.47
N THR A 134 11.91 1.83 2.98
CA THR A 134 12.21 1.81 4.42
C THR A 134 12.09 3.18 5.08
N ASP A 135 11.52 3.21 6.26
CA ASP A 135 11.51 4.35 7.18
C ASP A 135 12.53 4.23 8.33
N THR A 136 13.37 3.19 8.27
CA THR A 136 14.48 3.02 9.21
C THR A 136 15.31 4.29 9.30
N PRO A 137 15.66 4.77 10.52
CA PRO A 137 16.46 5.98 10.69
C PRO A 137 17.76 5.97 9.89
N ALA A 138 18.09 7.11 9.29
CA ALA A 138 19.21 7.26 8.36
C ALA A 138 20.57 6.83 8.95
N GLU A 139 20.76 7.00 10.25
CA GLU A 139 21.98 6.62 10.97
C GLU A 139 22.17 5.10 11.12
N LYS A 140 21.14 4.31 10.84
CA LYS A 140 21.17 2.83 10.93
C LYS A 140 21.37 2.15 9.58
N ILE A 141 21.20 2.87 8.48
CA ILE A 141 21.22 2.31 7.13
C ILE A 141 22.21 3.02 6.22
N ASN A 142 22.65 2.32 5.19
CA ASN A 142 23.44 2.90 4.12
C ASN A 142 22.49 3.47 3.05
N LEU A 143 22.52 4.78 2.87
CA LEU A 143 21.68 5.52 1.90
C LEU A 143 22.28 5.54 0.48
N ASP A 144 23.44 4.90 0.24
CA ASP A 144 23.97 4.78 -1.11
C ASP A 144 22.97 4.07 -2.03
N ARG A 145 22.66 4.71 -3.14
CA ARG A 145 21.66 4.24 -4.10
C ARG A 145 21.98 2.82 -4.60
N GLU A 146 23.23 2.53 -4.89
CA GLU A 146 23.62 1.21 -5.40
C GLU A 146 23.48 0.14 -4.30
N HIS A 147 23.67 0.49 -3.03
CA HIS A 147 23.44 -0.42 -1.92
C HIS A 147 21.96 -0.78 -1.80
N ILE A 148 21.05 0.22 -1.82
CA ILE A 148 19.60 0.04 -1.82
C ILE A 148 19.15 -0.84 -3.01
N VAL A 149 19.62 -0.49 -4.21
CA VAL A 149 19.31 -1.23 -5.45
C VAL A 149 19.81 -2.68 -5.37
N SER A 150 20.99 -2.90 -4.81
CA SER A 150 21.57 -4.24 -4.63
C SER A 150 20.71 -5.13 -3.73
N ASP A 151 20.16 -4.60 -2.63
CA ASP A 151 19.29 -5.35 -1.73
C ASP A 151 17.98 -5.72 -2.40
N LEU A 152 17.32 -4.78 -3.08
CA LEU A 152 16.08 -5.04 -3.82
C LEU A 152 16.30 -6.00 -4.99
N ARG A 153 17.45 -5.91 -5.69
CA ARG A 153 17.83 -6.84 -6.76
C ARG A 153 17.97 -8.26 -6.22
N LEU A 154 18.63 -8.41 -5.07
CA LEU A 154 18.75 -9.70 -4.40
C LEU A 154 17.39 -10.29 -4.02
N LEU A 155 16.48 -9.48 -3.46
CA LEU A 155 15.12 -9.94 -3.17
C LEU A 155 14.37 -10.34 -4.45
N CYS A 156 14.46 -9.56 -5.53
CA CYS A 156 13.84 -9.92 -6.81
C CYS A 156 14.38 -11.25 -7.34
N ASP A 157 15.69 -11.49 -7.25
CA ASP A 157 16.31 -12.74 -7.68
C ASP A 157 15.87 -13.94 -6.81
N LEU A 158 15.61 -13.75 -5.52
CA LEU A 158 15.01 -14.76 -4.65
C LEU A 158 13.57 -15.06 -5.04
N LEU A 159 12.75 -14.04 -5.22
CA LEU A 159 11.34 -14.14 -5.62
C LEU A 159 11.18 -14.81 -6.99
N ALA A 160 12.07 -14.50 -7.94
CA ALA A 160 12.05 -15.07 -9.29
C ALA A 160 12.16 -16.60 -9.31
N LYS A 161 12.84 -17.22 -8.33
CA LYS A 161 12.95 -18.69 -8.20
C LYS A 161 11.59 -19.38 -8.04
N ARG A 162 10.56 -18.63 -7.63
CA ARG A 162 9.18 -19.11 -7.47
C ARG A 162 8.20 -18.42 -8.41
N ASN A 163 8.68 -17.67 -9.39
CA ASN A 163 7.87 -16.82 -10.27
C ASN A 163 7.07 -15.74 -9.50
N TYR A 164 7.61 -15.23 -8.39
CA TYR A 164 7.01 -14.17 -7.62
C TYR A 164 7.54 -12.80 -8.05
N ARG A 165 6.73 -11.77 -7.81
CA ARG A 165 6.97 -10.38 -8.18
C ARG A 165 7.08 -9.51 -6.94
N LEU A 166 7.82 -8.43 -7.07
CA LEU A 166 7.99 -7.38 -6.06
C LEU A 166 7.31 -6.10 -6.53
N ALA A 167 6.37 -5.58 -5.76
CA ALA A 167 5.79 -4.25 -5.92
C ALA A 167 6.41 -3.29 -4.90
N TYR A 168 7.29 -2.40 -5.36
CA TYR A 168 7.97 -1.43 -4.51
C TYR A 168 7.12 -0.17 -4.37
N GLU A 169 6.90 0.26 -3.12
CA GLU A 169 6.00 1.38 -2.79
C GLU A 169 6.77 2.52 -2.12
N ASN A 170 6.52 3.75 -2.55
CA ASN A 170 6.94 4.92 -1.80
C ASN A 170 6.04 5.11 -0.57
N TRP A 171 6.65 5.13 0.61
CA TRP A 171 5.98 5.67 1.79
C TRP A 171 6.36 7.14 1.94
N CYS A 172 5.40 8.05 1.98
CA CYS A 172 5.68 9.50 2.04
C CYS A 172 6.45 9.94 3.30
N TRP A 173 6.70 9.01 4.22
CA TRP A 173 7.58 9.15 5.38
C TRP A 173 8.87 8.32 5.26
N SER A 174 9.14 7.70 4.11
CA SER A 174 10.38 6.95 3.88
C SER A 174 11.63 7.79 4.14
N THR A 175 12.71 7.12 4.51
CA THR A 175 13.98 7.78 4.78
C THR A 175 14.73 8.16 3.50
N HIS A 176 14.50 7.46 2.38
CA HIS A 176 15.26 7.69 1.14
C HIS A 176 14.43 7.80 -0.14
N ALA A 177 13.20 7.32 -0.13
CA ALA A 177 12.34 7.30 -1.33
C ALA A 177 10.88 7.65 -0.99
N PRO A 178 10.61 8.91 -0.53
CA PRO A 178 9.28 9.33 -0.13
C PRO A 178 8.31 9.55 -1.30
N GLY A 179 8.79 9.80 -2.52
CA GLY A 179 7.97 10.06 -3.69
C GLY A 179 7.96 8.91 -4.71
N TRP A 180 6.98 8.96 -5.61
CA TRP A 180 6.83 7.96 -6.68
C TRP A 180 8.05 7.94 -7.62
N LYS A 181 8.68 9.09 -7.85
CA LYS A 181 9.82 9.22 -8.76
C LYS A 181 11.06 8.51 -8.23
N GLU A 182 11.35 8.66 -6.93
CA GLU A 182 12.46 7.99 -6.28
C GLU A 182 12.32 6.46 -6.37
N VAL A 183 11.14 5.91 -6.06
CA VAL A 183 10.92 4.46 -6.16
C VAL A 183 10.95 3.99 -7.62
N TRP A 184 10.47 4.79 -8.56
CA TRP A 184 10.58 4.47 -9.99
C TRP A 184 12.03 4.42 -10.46
N GLU A 185 12.86 5.39 -10.08
CA GLU A 185 14.29 5.40 -10.38
C GLU A 185 15.01 4.18 -9.79
N ILE A 186 14.60 3.75 -8.58
CA ILE A 186 15.13 2.54 -7.95
C ILE A 186 14.69 1.30 -8.73
N VAL A 187 13.42 1.15 -9.06
CA VAL A 187 12.89 0.01 -9.85
C VAL A 187 13.59 -0.12 -11.20
N LYS A 188 13.84 1.01 -11.88
CA LYS A 188 14.64 1.02 -13.13
C LYS A 188 16.05 0.51 -12.90
N ALA A 189 16.71 0.96 -11.84
CA ALA A 189 18.09 0.58 -11.51
C ALA A 189 18.19 -0.88 -11.03
N VAL A 190 17.17 -1.43 -10.38
CA VAL A 190 17.07 -2.86 -10.02
C VAL A 190 17.13 -3.73 -11.27
N ASP A 191 16.51 -3.29 -12.37
CA ASP A 191 16.55 -3.93 -13.68
C ASP A 191 16.22 -5.44 -13.62
N ARG A 192 15.03 -5.74 -13.05
CA ARG A 192 14.49 -7.10 -13.02
C ARG A 192 13.06 -7.13 -13.58
N PRO A 193 12.72 -8.15 -14.40
CA PRO A 193 11.39 -8.24 -15.01
C PRO A 193 10.28 -8.37 -13.98
N ASN A 194 10.55 -8.97 -12.84
CA ASN A 194 9.62 -9.18 -11.72
C ASN A 194 9.66 -8.06 -10.67
N CYS A 195 10.30 -6.93 -10.96
CA CYS A 195 10.28 -5.72 -10.14
C CYS A 195 9.39 -4.66 -10.78
N GLY A 196 8.45 -4.13 -10.02
CA GLY A 196 7.53 -3.07 -10.44
C GLY A 196 7.09 -2.21 -9.26
N LEU A 197 6.06 -1.42 -9.47
CA LEU A 197 5.55 -0.43 -8.52
C LEU A 197 4.22 -0.88 -7.90
N CYS A 198 4.08 -0.66 -6.62
CA CYS A 198 2.82 -0.36 -5.97
C CYS A 198 2.72 1.17 -5.90
N LEU A 199 1.79 1.76 -6.64
CA LEU A 199 1.51 3.18 -6.52
C LEU A 199 0.33 3.38 -5.58
N ASP A 200 0.37 4.44 -4.79
CA ASP A 200 -0.69 4.82 -3.86
C ASP A 200 -1.01 6.31 -4.04
N THR A 201 -2.30 6.62 -4.16
CA THR A 201 -2.77 7.99 -4.33
C THR A 201 -2.44 8.86 -3.12
N PHE A 202 -2.54 8.31 -1.90
CA PHE A 202 -2.19 9.02 -0.67
C PHE A 202 -0.68 9.25 -0.57
N GLN A 203 0.13 8.21 -0.78
CA GLN A 203 1.58 8.32 -0.64
C GLN A 203 2.16 9.33 -1.65
N THR A 204 1.66 9.31 -2.88
CA THR A 204 2.08 10.25 -3.92
C THR A 204 1.69 11.69 -3.57
N ALA A 205 0.42 11.93 -3.20
CA ALA A 205 -0.03 13.25 -2.80
C ALA A 205 0.60 13.70 -1.46
N GLY A 206 0.80 12.78 -0.53
CA GLY A 206 1.40 13.05 0.78
C GLY A 206 2.87 13.45 0.73
N SER A 207 3.60 13.07 -0.32
CA SER A 207 5.00 13.49 -0.51
C SER A 207 5.14 14.83 -1.23
N GLU A 208 4.22 15.17 -2.15
CA GLU A 208 4.40 16.27 -3.11
C GLU A 208 3.39 17.42 -2.95
N TRP A 209 2.27 17.17 -2.25
CA TRP A 209 1.18 18.14 -2.14
C TRP A 209 0.80 18.44 -0.68
N GLY A 210 0.55 17.39 0.11
CA GLY A 210 0.02 17.50 1.47
C GLY A 210 1.09 17.59 2.55
N ASP A 211 0.76 18.29 3.65
CA ASP A 211 1.54 18.29 4.88
C ASP A 211 0.63 18.32 6.10
N PRO A 212 0.60 17.25 6.92
CA PRO A 212 -0.29 17.18 8.08
C PRO A 212 0.15 18.07 9.24
N THR A 213 1.34 18.70 9.17
CA THR A 213 1.90 19.55 10.24
C THR A 213 1.60 21.02 10.05
N THR A 214 0.97 21.40 8.93
CA THR A 214 0.65 22.79 8.59
C THR A 214 -0.83 23.13 8.79
N GLU A 215 -1.13 24.39 9.04
CA GLU A 215 -2.51 24.87 9.18
C GLU A 215 -3.32 24.76 7.90
N SER A 216 -2.69 24.88 6.74
CA SER A 216 -3.36 24.68 5.45
C SER A 216 -3.61 23.20 5.11
N GLY A 217 -2.84 22.28 5.71
CA GLY A 217 -2.76 20.87 5.34
C GLY A 217 -1.96 20.63 4.05
N LEU A 218 -1.27 21.65 3.54
CA LEU A 218 -0.47 21.63 2.32
C LEU A 218 0.99 21.96 2.62
N ILE A 219 1.88 21.60 1.71
CA ILE A 219 3.27 22.03 1.76
C ILE A 219 3.33 23.56 1.61
N GLU A 220 3.87 24.27 2.62
CA GLU A 220 3.91 25.74 2.69
C GLU A 220 5.27 26.35 2.31
N SER A 221 6.24 25.53 1.87
CA SER A 221 7.56 26.02 1.45
C SER A 221 7.54 26.85 0.16
N VAL A 222 6.45 26.84 -0.57
CA VAL A 222 6.20 27.60 -1.80
C VAL A 222 4.76 28.12 -1.82
N SER A 223 4.42 29.05 -2.73
CA SER A 223 3.03 29.50 -2.90
C SER A 223 2.13 28.33 -3.36
N ARG A 224 0.84 28.41 -3.07
CA ARG A 224 -0.14 27.40 -3.45
C ARG A 224 -0.17 27.18 -4.98
N ASP A 225 -0.05 28.26 -5.76
CA ASP A 225 -0.05 28.16 -7.22
C ASP A 225 1.21 27.46 -7.75
N GLU A 226 2.37 27.77 -7.16
CA GLU A 226 3.61 27.08 -7.49
C GLU A 226 3.58 25.62 -7.05
N LEU A 227 3.03 25.31 -5.88
CA LEU A 227 2.83 23.94 -5.41
C LEU A 227 1.94 23.15 -6.39
N ARG A 228 0.81 23.72 -6.80
CA ARG A 228 -0.09 23.11 -7.79
C ARG A 228 0.63 22.85 -9.10
N LYS A 229 1.36 23.83 -9.62
CA LYS A 229 2.13 23.70 -10.85
C LYS A 229 3.17 22.58 -10.77
N ARG A 230 3.88 22.46 -9.64
CA ARG A 230 4.85 21.39 -9.43
C ARG A 230 4.20 20.01 -9.37
N PHE A 231 3.08 19.90 -8.65
CA PHE A 231 2.33 18.65 -8.56
C PHE A 231 1.77 18.22 -9.92
N ASP A 232 1.18 19.13 -10.69
CA ASP A 232 0.69 18.84 -12.03
C ASP A 232 1.82 18.41 -12.98
N ALA A 233 2.99 19.04 -12.91
CA ALA A 233 4.16 18.65 -13.69
C ALA A 233 4.69 17.27 -13.32
N SER A 234 4.70 16.94 -12.01
CA SER A 234 5.08 15.63 -11.51
C SER A 234 4.12 14.54 -12.00
N LEU A 235 2.82 14.77 -11.92
CA LEU A 235 1.81 13.83 -12.43
C LEU A 235 1.88 13.65 -13.95
N GLU A 236 2.19 14.71 -14.70
CA GLU A 236 2.44 14.63 -16.14
C GLU A 236 3.69 13.80 -16.45
N GLU A 237 4.77 13.97 -15.66
CA GLU A 237 5.99 13.15 -15.78
C GLU A 237 5.68 11.68 -15.50
N LEU A 238 4.94 11.36 -14.43
CA LEU A 238 4.50 9.99 -14.12
C LEU A 238 3.77 9.36 -15.31
N ALA A 239 2.78 10.07 -15.84
CA ALA A 239 1.95 9.58 -16.94
C ALA A 239 2.75 9.30 -18.23
N ASN A 240 3.87 10.00 -18.44
CA ASN A 240 4.67 9.89 -19.64
C ASN A 240 5.91 8.98 -19.52
N THR A 241 6.33 8.66 -18.28
CA THR A 241 7.62 7.97 -18.06
C THR A 241 7.49 6.58 -17.48
N VAL A 242 6.41 6.28 -16.73
CA VAL A 242 6.22 4.97 -16.09
C VAL A 242 5.46 4.04 -17.04
N PRO A 243 6.08 2.92 -17.49
CA PRO A 243 5.39 1.94 -18.32
C PRO A 243 4.27 1.24 -17.54
N ALA A 244 3.11 1.05 -18.17
CA ALA A 244 1.94 0.44 -17.53
C ALA A 244 2.23 -0.96 -16.95
N GLU A 245 3.07 -1.74 -17.63
CA GLU A 245 3.46 -3.11 -17.22
C GLU A 245 4.37 -3.13 -15.98
N LYS A 246 4.94 -2.00 -15.60
CA LYS A 246 5.71 -1.84 -14.36
C LYS A 246 4.86 -1.38 -13.17
N ILE A 247 3.59 -1.08 -13.38
CA ILE A 247 2.64 -0.78 -12.30
C ILE A 247 1.87 -2.07 -12.02
N TYR A 248 2.01 -2.63 -10.82
CA TYR A 248 1.36 -3.89 -10.45
C TYR A 248 0.06 -3.67 -9.68
N LEU A 249 -0.06 -2.51 -9.01
CA LEU A 249 -1.21 -2.14 -8.21
C LEU A 249 -1.33 -0.62 -8.13
N LEU A 250 -2.57 -0.12 -8.04
CA LEU A 250 -2.85 1.23 -7.57
C LEU A 250 -3.74 1.16 -6.31
N GLN A 251 -3.18 1.55 -5.18
CA GLN A 251 -3.94 1.78 -3.94
C GLN A 251 -4.59 3.15 -3.99
N VAL A 252 -5.84 3.22 -3.50
CA VAL A 252 -6.63 4.44 -3.56
C VAL A 252 -7.25 4.80 -2.22
N SER A 253 -7.02 6.02 -1.82
CA SER A 253 -7.63 6.72 -0.71
C SER A 253 -7.47 8.23 -0.90
N ASP A 254 -8.08 9.02 -0.02
CA ASP A 254 -7.79 10.43 0.15
C ASP A 254 -7.12 10.70 1.49
N ALA A 255 -6.91 11.98 1.79
CA ALA A 255 -6.36 12.45 3.05
C ALA A 255 -7.25 13.49 3.70
N TYR A 256 -7.50 13.35 4.99
CA TYR A 256 -8.07 14.46 5.76
C TYR A 256 -7.02 15.54 5.97
N LYS A 257 -7.44 16.80 5.82
CA LYS A 257 -6.75 17.91 6.48
C LYS A 257 -6.89 17.72 7.99
N VAL A 258 -5.76 17.58 8.69
CA VAL A 258 -5.76 17.38 10.15
C VAL A 258 -5.93 18.71 10.86
N SER A 259 -6.82 18.76 11.85
CA SER A 259 -7.05 19.96 12.64
C SER A 259 -7.32 19.61 14.11
N PRO A 260 -6.49 20.08 15.07
CA PRO A 260 -5.26 20.86 14.86
C PRO A 260 -4.20 20.05 14.08
N PRO A 261 -3.21 20.71 13.44
CA PRO A 261 -2.10 20.02 12.76
C PRO A 261 -1.36 19.05 13.68
N LEU A 262 -0.80 17.99 13.08
CA LEU A 262 0.04 17.06 13.83
C LEU A 262 1.33 17.75 14.28
N GLU A 263 1.78 17.44 15.49
CA GLU A 263 3.09 17.90 15.94
C GLU A 263 4.18 17.35 15.00
N ASP A 264 5.11 18.23 14.59
CA ASP A 264 6.26 17.88 13.74
C ASP A 264 7.36 17.20 14.58
N LYS A 265 7.02 15.99 15.05
CA LYS A 265 7.96 15.12 15.77
C LYS A 265 7.60 13.64 15.52
N THR A 266 8.60 12.77 15.66
CA THR A 266 8.38 11.32 15.71
C THR A 266 7.73 10.94 17.04
N ILE A 267 6.63 10.19 16.99
CA ILE A 267 5.91 9.65 18.16
C ILE A 267 5.77 8.15 17.95
N ASP A 268 6.15 7.36 18.94
CA ASP A 268 6.10 5.88 18.89
C ASP A 268 6.75 5.28 17.63
N GLY A 269 7.86 5.89 17.20
CA GLY A 269 8.60 5.50 16.00
C GLY A 269 8.03 6.03 14.69
N LEU A 270 6.85 6.64 14.67
CA LEU A 270 6.21 7.15 13.46
C LEU A 270 6.43 8.66 13.28
N ARG A 271 6.91 9.04 12.10
CA ARG A 271 6.99 10.43 11.63
C ARG A 271 5.57 10.99 11.38
N PRO A 272 5.39 12.33 11.30
CA PRO A 272 4.05 12.92 11.12
C PRO A 272 3.27 12.36 9.93
N ARG A 273 3.91 12.20 8.76
CA ARG A 273 3.28 11.61 7.57
C ARG A 273 2.91 10.14 7.75
N GLY A 274 3.69 9.37 8.52
CA GLY A 274 3.34 7.99 8.89
C GLY A 274 2.10 7.94 9.76
N ARG A 275 1.99 8.79 10.80
CA ARG A 275 0.79 8.90 11.62
C ARG A 275 -0.42 9.35 10.80
N TRP A 276 -0.21 10.27 9.86
CA TRP A 276 -1.25 10.71 8.93
C TRP A 276 -1.76 9.57 8.05
N SER A 277 -0.84 8.77 7.52
CA SER A 277 -1.17 7.57 6.73
C SER A 277 -1.97 6.53 7.50
N HIS A 278 -1.71 6.34 8.79
CA HIS A 278 -2.35 5.29 9.58
C HIS A 278 -3.72 5.65 10.15
N ASP A 279 -4.11 6.95 10.18
CA ASP A 279 -5.34 7.35 10.87
C ASP A 279 -6.25 8.29 10.07
N TYR A 280 -5.75 8.91 9.01
CA TYR A 280 -6.43 10.02 8.38
C TYR A 280 -6.66 9.82 6.87
N ARG A 281 -6.84 8.56 6.45
CA ARG A 281 -7.07 8.19 5.05
C ARG A 281 -8.54 7.79 4.82
N PRO A 282 -9.41 8.73 4.39
CA PRO A 282 -10.80 8.41 4.03
C PRO A 282 -10.88 7.70 2.67
N MET A 283 -12.11 7.25 2.34
CA MET A 283 -12.44 6.74 1.00
C MET A 283 -12.11 7.77 -0.08
N PRO A 284 -11.65 7.33 -1.29
CA PRO A 284 -11.17 8.21 -2.34
C PRO A 284 -12.27 9.12 -2.89
N TYR A 285 -11.90 10.35 -3.23
CA TYR A 285 -12.75 11.34 -3.87
C TYR A 285 -12.01 12.07 -5.00
N GLU A 286 -10.83 12.62 -4.71
CA GLU A 286 -9.97 13.28 -5.69
C GLU A 286 -9.22 12.22 -6.54
N GLY A 287 -9.05 12.51 -7.82
CA GLY A 287 -8.56 11.52 -8.77
C GLY A 287 -7.29 11.91 -9.53
N ASP A 288 -6.59 12.99 -9.17
CA ASP A 288 -5.49 13.51 -9.98
C ASP A 288 -4.35 12.49 -10.16
N VAL A 289 -3.91 11.84 -9.09
CA VAL A 289 -2.88 10.78 -9.16
C VAL A 289 -3.37 9.60 -9.99
N ALA A 290 -4.61 9.14 -9.74
CA ALA A 290 -5.19 8.02 -10.48
C ALA A 290 -5.34 8.32 -11.98
N LYS A 291 -5.70 9.55 -12.35
CA LYS A 291 -5.74 9.98 -13.77
C LYS A 291 -4.36 9.90 -14.41
N ALA A 292 -3.31 10.31 -13.69
CA ALA A 292 -1.94 10.20 -14.19
C ALA A 292 -1.55 8.72 -14.40
N VAL A 293 -1.85 7.85 -13.44
CA VAL A 293 -1.60 6.40 -13.56
C VAL A 293 -2.41 5.78 -14.71
N LEU A 294 -3.67 6.15 -14.86
CA LEU A 294 -4.51 5.66 -15.99
C LEU A 294 -4.01 6.12 -17.35
N ARG A 295 -3.39 7.31 -17.45
CA ARG A 295 -2.78 7.83 -18.67
C ARG A 295 -1.54 7.07 -19.12
N THR A 296 -0.87 6.33 -18.22
CA THR A 296 0.20 5.38 -18.62
C THR A 296 -0.33 4.20 -19.44
N GLY A 297 -1.65 3.96 -19.43
CA GLY A 297 -2.30 2.77 -19.98
C GLY A 297 -2.60 1.69 -18.94
N PHE A 298 -2.23 1.88 -17.67
CA PHE A 298 -2.51 0.92 -16.61
C PHE A 298 -4.02 0.62 -16.46
N ARG A 299 -4.36 -0.67 -16.40
CA ARG A 299 -5.72 -1.19 -16.19
C ARG A 299 -5.72 -2.41 -15.25
N GLY A 300 -4.70 -2.52 -14.41
CA GLY A 300 -4.61 -3.57 -13.37
C GLY A 300 -5.47 -3.28 -12.16
N TRP A 301 -5.13 -3.88 -11.02
CA TRP A 301 -5.88 -3.80 -9.79
C TRP A 301 -5.92 -2.39 -9.20
N PHE A 302 -7.13 -1.93 -8.89
CA PHE A 302 -7.39 -0.77 -8.03
C PHE A 302 -7.81 -1.30 -6.66
N SER A 303 -7.09 -0.92 -5.62
CA SER A 303 -7.31 -1.40 -4.27
C SER A 303 -7.74 -0.28 -3.33
N MET A 304 -8.82 -0.50 -2.60
CA MET A 304 -9.26 0.39 -1.53
C MET A 304 -8.35 0.20 -0.33
N GLU A 305 -7.43 1.16 -0.10
CA GLU A 305 -6.55 1.16 1.06
C GLU A 305 -6.79 2.42 1.90
N ILE A 306 -7.61 2.30 2.91
CA ILE A 306 -8.10 3.40 3.75
C ILE A 306 -7.82 3.13 5.22
N PHE A 307 -7.51 4.20 5.96
CA PHE A 307 -7.32 4.16 7.42
C PHE A 307 -8.07 5.36 8.02
N ASP A 308 -9.40 5.20 8.10
CA ASP A 308 -10.31 6.29 8.33
C ASP A 308 -10.75 6.37 9.81
N SER A 309 -9.91 6.95 10.63
CA SER A 309 -10.25 7.32 12.01
C SER A 309 -10.98 8.67 12.12
N GLY A 310 -11.39 9.23 10.97
CA GLY A 310 -12.05 10.53 10.89
C GLY A 310 -11.07 11.71 10.94
N PRO A 311 -11.56 12.95 10.69
CA PRO A 311 -10.69 14.13 10.55
C PRO A 311 -9.98 14.53 11.86
N ARG A 312 -10.36 13.93 12.99
CA ARG A 312 -9.73 14.13 14.31
C ARG A 312 -8.96 12.90 14.80
N GLY A 313 -8.87 11.81 14.01
CA GLY A 313 -8.19 10.60 14.41
C GLY A 313 -8.78 9.87 15.64
N THR A 314 -10.07 10.06 15.91
CA THR A 314 -10.72 9.51 17.13
C THR A 314 -11.38 8.15 16.91
N GLY A 315 -11.23 7.59 15.72
CA GLY A 315 -11.90 6.36 15.28
C GLY A 315 -13.31 6.61 14.74
N LYS A 316 -13.78 5.66 13.95
CA LYS A 316 -15.16 5.60 13.45
C LYS A 316 -15.81 4.31 13.87
N LYS A 317 -17.12 4.37 14.12
CA LYS A 317 -17.96 3.18 14.31
C LYS A 317 -18.87 3.00 13.10
N TYR A 318 -18.91 1.80 12.58
CA TYR A 318 -19.74 1.44 11.43
C TYR A 318 -20.07 -0.06 11.45
N GLU A 319 -21.04 -0.45 10.68
CA GLU A 319 -21.37 -1.84 10.39
C GLU A 319 -20.61 -2.26 9.12
N LEU A 320 -19.99 -3.47 9.11
CA LEU A 320 -19.07 -3.91 8.06
C LEU A 320 -19.67 -3.91 6.66
N GLY A 321 -20.87 -4.51 6.50
CA GLY A 321 -21.51 -4.64 5.19
C GLY A 321 -21.86 -3.28 4.59
N SER A 322 -22.44 -2.39 5.39
CA SER A 322 -22.77 -1.02 4.98
C SER A 322 -21.54 -0.21 4.61
N TYR A 323 -20.43 -0.41 5.36
CA TYR A 323 -19.19 0.30 5.10
C TYR A 323 -18.51 -0.18 3.81
N ALA A 324 -18.48 -1.51 3.59
CA ALA A 324 -17.95 -2.11 2.37
C ALA A 324 -18.76 -1.71 1.13
N ALA A 325 -20.11 -1.72 1.23
CA ALA A 325 -21.00 -1.26 0.15
C ALA A 325 -20.77 0.22 -0.20
N LYS A 326 -20.58 1.08 0.81
CA LYS A 326 -20.22 2.48 0.61
C LYS A 326 -18.85 2.63 -0.06
N ALA A 327 -17.88 1.79 0.30
CA ALA A 327 -16.56 1.80 -0.33
C ALA A 327 -16.64 1.44 -1.81
N MET A 328 -17.46 0.45 -2.19
CA MET A 328 -17.71 0.11 -3.59
C MET A 328 -18.38 1.27 -4.36
N ASP A 329 -19.43 1.88 -3.79
CA ASP A 329 -20.06 3.07 -4.39
C ASP A 329 -19.07 4.21 -4.61
N ARG A 330 -18.17 4.44 -3.63
CA ARG A 330 -17.10 5.44 -3.75
C ARG A 330 -16.07 5.07 -4.82
N MET A 331 -15.65 3.81 -4.90
CA MET A 331 -14.74 3.34 -5.94
C MET A 331 -15.32 3.55 -7.33
N GLN A 332 -16.59 3.22 -7.54
CA GLN A 332 -17.26 3.42 -8.83
C GLN A 332 -17.37 4.91 -9.21
N LYS A 333 -17.71 5.78 -8.25
CA LYS A 333 -17.74 7.24 -8.46
C LYS A 333 -16.35 7.79 -8.75
N PHE A 334 -15.34 7.34 -8.01
CA PHE A 334 -13.95 7.71 -8.21
C PHE A 334 -13.48 7.35 -9.62
N LEU A 335 -13.71 6.12 -10.08
CA LEU A 335 -13.37 5.69 -11.44
C LEU A 335 -14.11 6.53 -12.48
N LYS A 336 -15.38 6.86 -12.26
CA LYS A 336 -16.14 7.75 -13.15
C LYS A 336 -15.53 9.15 -13.22
N ASN A 337 -15.07 9.70 -12.09
CA ASN A 337 -14.40 11.00 -12.03
C ASN A 337 -13.01 11.00 -12.70
N CYS A 338 -12.37 9.82 -12.80
CA CYS A 338 -11.11 9.67 -13.52
C CYS A 338 -11.28 9.56 -15.04
N ALA A 339 -12.49 9.30 -15.53
CA ALA A 339 -12.75 9.24 -16.96
C ALA A 339 -12.64 10.65 -17.60
N THR A 340 -12.12 10.66 -18.82
CA THR A 340 -12.08 11.85 -19.68
C THR A 340 -12.67 11.44 -21.02
N ASP A 341 -13.95 11.78 -21.20
CA ASP A 341 -14.66 11.55 -22.47
C ASP A 341 -14.24 12.57 -23.55
#